data_7c9fee8820310228b98dbf68847526c7
#
_entry.id   7c9fee8820310228b98dbf68847526c7
#
_cell.length_a   1.000
_cell.length_b   1.000
_cell.length_c   1.000
_cell.angle_alpha   90.00
_cell.angle_beta   90.00
_cell.angle_gamma   90.00
#
_symmetry.space_group_name_H-M   'P 1'
#
loop_
_entity.id
_entity.type
_entity.pdbx_description
1 polymer ?
#
loop_
_entity_poly.entity_id
_entity_poly.type
_entity_poly.pdbx_seq_one_letter_code
_entity_poly.pdbx_strand_id
1 'polypeptide(L)'
;MKRLPLPRALMLSLTLAVGGQALHAEPLPAVWNLTPLYASDTDWETARKALLADLPKLAALKGTLGKSAKSLRAGLDAISAANLRADRLRVYASMKQSTDNRDTKNQERSNLAAQFDGEYGSTIAWLEPEIQSLGEAKVKAFLKAEPGLKKHAEHLRNSLRQARHTLSAESEAVIAALGPVRGATGEVRTLLFNANTRWPELTIDGKTERLDDTRYGLLRQHPNRAVRKQVFDSFFGAIGQYEDTYGVTLGNVVQDDTTMAKLRHHPSAVAMSLGAEEVPEAVYRTLVAEVHKGLPTLHRYFKLRQKMLGLPDLHYYDIYPALVTQTRHYSLDDAAALTLAATQPLGDDYQALLKTGFKANTMHALPAPGKRGGAYQDGVYGAPPFVFLNHQGDFESVSTFAHEWGHAMHTAMANRVQPYETANYSLFIAEIASTANEVLLSNYMRGQAASKEEKLYQLGYALERLRSTFFRQAMFGEFELNTHDAAARGEALNGKRMTEIYCKLLKDYHGDAAGVMKIDPAYCQEWAFIPHFYRPFYVYQYATSVTAALHFAEDILAAKPGARDNYLKLLAGGGSVAPYQALKNAGLDMASPAPYQAVVKRMDSIMDEMEALLAAK
;
A
#
# COMPACT_ATOMS: atom_id res chain seq x y z
N MET A 1 58.29 -47.09 -55.50
CA MET A 1 58.90 -45.77 -55.73
C MET A 1 58.35 -44.79 -54.68
N LYS A 2 59.24 -44.31 -53.86
CA LYS A 2 58.96 -43.58 -52.63
C LYS A 2 58.57 -42.11 -52.93
N ARG A 3 57.44 -41.59 -52.32
CA ARG A 3 57.08 -40.17 -52.31
C ARG A 3 57.64 -39.56 -51.03
N LEU A 4 58.42 -38.48 -51.17
CA LEU A 4 58.90 -37.61 -50.08
C LEU A 4 57.82 -36.64 -49.66
N PRO A 5 57.70 -36.29 -48.36
CA PRO A 5 56.76 -35.28 -47.91
C PRO A 5 57.40 -33.90 -47.88
N LEU A 6 56.59 -32.87 -48.22
CA LEU A 6 56.88 -31.43 -48.10
C LEU A 6 56.67 -30.93 -46.61
N PRO A 7 57.41 -29.95 -46.13
CA PRO A 7 57.32 -29.48 -44.78
C PRO A 7 56.11 -28.56 -44.58
N ARG A 8 55.35 -28.76 -43.52
CA ARG A 8 54.29 -27.85 -43.05
C ARG A 8 54.90 -26.66 -42.31
N ALA A 9 54.66 -25.46 -42.85
CA ALA A 9 54.93 -24.20 -42.17
C ALA A 9 54.00 -24.03 -40.94
N LEU A 10 54.58 -23.85 -39.77
CA LEU A 10 53.87 -23.57 -38.51
C LEU A 10 53.57 -22.07 -38.46
N MET A 11 52.27 -21.68 -38.68
CA MET A 11 51.80 -20.34 -38.37
C MET A 11 51.45 -20.32 -36.87
N LEU A 12 52.25 -19.60 -36.11
CA LEU A 12 51.97 -19.27 -34.69
C LEU A 12 50.98 -18.10 -34.69
N SER A 13 49.68 -18.38 -34.51
CA SER A 13 48.68 -17.36 -34.22
C SER A 13 48.72 -17.02 -32.72
N LEU A 14 49.30 -15.84 -32.40
CA LEU A 14 49.23 -15.26 -31.07
C LEU A 14 47.80 -14.76 -30.83
N THR A 15 46.96 -15.55 -30.17
CA THR A 15 45.70 -15.09 -29.58
C THR A 15 46.00 -14.40 -28.28
N LEU A 16 45.99 -13.07 -28.29
CA LEU A 16 45.90 -12.26 -27.07
C LEU A 16 44.54 -12.56 -26.42
N ALA A 17 44.50 -13.46 -25.44
CA ALA A 17 43.40 -13.58 -24.50
C ALA A 17 43.39 -12.35 -23.58
N VAL A 18 42.61 -11.35 -23.93
CA VAL A 18 42.20 -10.33 -22.97
C VAL A 18 41.25 -11.03 -22.01
N GLY A 19 41.78 -11.56 -20.92
CA GLY A 19 41.06 -12.08 -19.78
C GLY A 19 40.41 -10.89 -19.06
N GLY A 20 39.24 -10.50 -19.54
CA GLY A 20 38.31 -9.73 -18.75
C GLY A 20 37.86 -10.63 -17.58
N GLN A 21 38.48 -10.51 -16.42
CA GLN A 21 37.87 -10.96 -15.18
C GLN A 21 36.60 -10.15 -15.00
N ALA A 22 35.44 -10.73 -15.38
CA ALA A 22 34.18 -10.31 -14.84
C ALA A 22 34.31 -10.43 -13.31
N LEU A 23 34.46 -9.31 -12.65
CA LEU A 23 34.26 -9.22 -11.21
C LEU A 23 32.83 -9.73 -10.99
N HIS A 24 32.68 -11.00 -10.61
CA HIS A 24 31.43 -11.50 -10.08
C HIS A 24 31.16 -10.69 -8.82
N ALA A 25 30.27 -9.70 -8.92
CA ALA A 25 29.73 -9.04 -7.75
C ALA A 25 29.11 -10.14 -6.88
N GLU A 26 29.39 -10.11 -5.58
CA GLU A 26 28.74 -11.03 -4.65
C GLU A 26 27.21 -10.88 -4.81
N PRO A 27 26.45 -12.00 -4.85
CA PRO A 27 24.99 -11.92 -4.99
C PRO A 27 24.40 -11.14 -3.82
N LEU A 28 23.29 -10.44 -4.08
CA LEU A 28 22.62 -9.63 -3.06
C LEU A 28 22.19 -10.51 -1.87
N PRO A 29 22.34 -9.99 -0.64
CA PRO A 29 21.87 -10.70 0.56
C PRO A 29 20.35 -10.87 0.51
N ALA A 30 19.89 -12.12 0.48
CA ALA A 30 18.47 -12.47 0.38
C ALA A 30 17.81 -12.80 1.72
N VAL A 31 18.56 -12.72 2.82
CA VAL A 31 18.08 -12.97 4.19
C VAL A 31 18.51 -11.80 5.06
N TRP A 32 17.56 -11.19 5.75
CA TRP A 32 17.84 -10.07 6.62
C TRP A 32 18.56 -10.46 7.92
N ASN A 33 19.37 -9.53 8.40
CA ASN A 33 20.00 -9.59 9.72
C ASN A 33 19.26 -8.63 10.67
N LEU A 34 18.57 -9.16 11.68
CA LEU A 34 17.80 -8.37 12.64
C LEU A 34 18.61 -7.92 13.87
N THR A 35 19.93 -8.19 13.91
CA THR A 35 20.79 -7.75 15.04
C THR A 35 20.81 -6.25 15.29
N PRO A 36 20.57 -5.35 14.30
CA PRO A 36 20.38 -3.92 14.57
C PRO A 36 19.16 -3.61 15.45
N LEU A 37 18.18 -4.51 15.54
CA LEU A 37 17.04 -4.40 16.45
C LEU A 37 17.38 -5.05 17.81
N TYR A 38 17.67 -6.34 17.80
CA TYR A 38 18.13 -7.12 18.96
C TYR A 38 19.13 -8.17 18.52
N ALA A 39 20.22 -8.33 19.30
CA ALA A 39 21.26 -9.31 18.98
C ALA A 39 20.75 -10.76 19.11
N SER A 40 19.79 -11.00 20.01
CA SER A 40 19.17 -12.30 20.23
C SER A 40 17.71 -12.20 20.71
N ASP A 41 16.99 -13.32 20.67
CA ASP A 41 15.66 -13.45 21.27
C ASP A 41 15.68 -13.22 22.80
N THR A 42 16.80 -13.55 23.46
CA THR A 42 17.00 -13.29 24.89
C THR A 42 17.12 -11.80 25.18
N ASP A 43 17.80 -11.04 24.32
CA ASP A 43 17.92 -9.59 24.46
C ASP A 43 16.57 -8.91 24.24
N TRP A 44 15.77 -9.40 23.27
CA TRP A 44 14.41 -8.93 23.04
C TRP A 44 13.52 -9.13 24.29
N GLU A 45 13.53 -10.34 24.88
CA GLU A 45 12.75 -10.64 26.09
C GLU A 45 13.21 -9.83 27.30
N THR A 46 14.51 -9.61 27.44
CA THR A 46 15.08 -8.75 28.48
C THR A 46 14.60 -7.31 28.33
N ALA A 47 14.60 -6.79 27.10
CA ALA A 47 14.12 -5.44 26.79
C ALA A 47 12.60 -5.31 27.05
N ARG A 48 11.79 -6.32 26.69
CA ARG A 48 10.37 -6.36 26.96
C ARG A 48 10.06 -6.29 28.45
N LYS A 49 10.73 -7.14 29.26
CA LYS A 49 10.57 -7.12 30.73
C LYS A 49 11.01 -5.80 31.35
N ALA A 50 12.11 -5.21 30.86
CA ALA A 50 12.57 -3.92 31.33
C ALA A 50 11.56 -2.80 31.03
N LEU A 51 10.93 -2.82 29.84
CA LEU A 51 9.94 -1.82 29.49
C LEU A 51 8.62 -2.01 30.28
N LEU A 52 8.20 -3.25 30.55
CA LEU A 52 7.09 -3.54 31.47
C LEU A 52 7.36 -3.01 32.88
N ALA A 53 8.58 -3.17 33.39
CA ALA A 53 8.98 -2.65 34.69
C ALA A 53 9.03 -1.10 34.76
N ASP A 54 9.11 -0.43 33.60
CA ASP A 54 9.06 1.04 33.51
C ASP A 54 7.62 1.58 33.45
N LEU A 55 6.59 0.76 33.18
CA LEU A 55 5.19 1.22 33.05
C LEU A 55 4.69 2.03 34.27
N PRO A 56 4.98 1.65 35.53
CA PRO A 56 4.58 2.46 36.68
C PRO A 56 5.16 3.88 36.68
N LYS A 57 6.38 4.07 36.13
CA LYS A 57 7.01 5.39 36.00
C LYS A 57 6.27 6.25 34.98
N LEU A 58 5.81 5.65 33.86
CA LEU A 58 5.02 6.34 32.86
C LEU A 58 3.62 6.71 33.41
N ALA A 59 2.99 5.80 34.13
CA ALA A 59 1.71 6.07 34.80
C ALA A 59 1.80 7.21 35.81
N ALA A 60 2.91 7.36 36.52
CA ALA A 60 3.14 8.43 37.49
C ALA A 60 3.28 9.83 36.86
N LEU A 61 3.41 9.94 35.52
CA LEU A 61 3.41 11.21 34.79
C LEU A 61 1.99 11.82 34.69
N LYS A 62 0.93 11.03 34.86
CA LYS A 62 -0.45 11.49 34.83
C LYS A 62 -0.67 12.65 35.83
N GLY A 63 -1.32 13.71 35.35
CA GLY A 63 -1.59 14.93 36.14
C GLY A 63 -0.38 15.85 36.34
N THR A 64 0.74 15.58 35.64
CA THR A 64 1.97 16.38 35.80
C THR A 64 2.26 17.27 34.60
N LEU A 65 1.74 16.95 33.39
CA LEU A 65 2.09 17.64 32.15
C LEU A 65 1.74 19.13 32.18
N GLY A 66 0.65 19.49 32.85
CA GLY A 66 0.17 20.86 32.94
C GLY A 66 0.90 21.73 33.97
N LYS A 67 1.83 21.22 34.78
CA LYS A 67 2.49 21.98 35.87
C LYS A 67 3.42 23.08 35.34
N SER A 68 4.15 22.81 34.26
CA SER A 68 5.04 23.78 33.61
C SER A 68 5.42 23.30 32.19
N ALA A 69 5.99 24.20 31.38
CA ALA A 69 6.52 23.85 30.06
C ALA A 69 7.62 22.77 30.14
N LYS A 70 8.47 22.82 31.19
CA LYS A 70 9.50 21.81 31.45
C LYS A 70 8.89 20.46 31.82
N SER A 71 7.80 20.43 32.61
CA SER A 71 7.09 19.20 32.96
C SER A 71 6.43 18.57 31.73
N LEU A 72 5.80 19.38 30.88
CA LEU A 72 5.23 18.91 29.62
C LEU A 72 6.32 18.26 28.73
N ARG A 73 7.43 18.97 28.54
CA ARG A 73 8.56 18.44 27.77
C ARG A 73 9.07 17.13 28.35
N ALA A 74 9.38 17.08 29.64
CA ALA A 74 9.93 15.89 30.27
C ALA A 74 8.98 14.69 30.18
N GLY A 75 7.67 14.91 30.34
CA GLY A 75 6.66 13.87 30.17
C GLY A 75 6.60 13.34 28.74
N LEU A 76 6.52 14.23 27.75
CA LEU A 76 6.49 13.84 26.34
C LEU A 76 7.79 13.16 25.88
N ASP A 77 8.96 13.64 26.34
CA ASP A 77 10.25 13.00 26.05
C ASP A 77 10.32 11.58 26.64
N ALA A 78 9.79 11.35 27.84
CA ALA A 78 9.75 10.03 28.46
C ALA A 78 8.81 9.06 27.68
N ILE A 79 7.65 9.55 27.26
CA ILE A 79 6.72 8.78 26.42
C ILE A 79 7.36 8.46 25.06
N SER A 80 7.99 9.44 24.38
CA SER A 80 8.68 9.19 23.11
C SER A 80 9.78 8.14 23.22
N ALA A 81 10.58 8.20 24.29
CA ALA A 81 11.62 7.19 24.53
C ALA A 81 11.04 5.79 24.77
N ALA A 82 9.90 5.70 25.47
CA ALA A 82 9.20 4.43 25.67
C ALA A 82 8.58 3.92 24.37
N ASN A 83 7.94 4.79 23.56
CA ASN A 83 7.39 4.45 22.26
C ASN A 83 8.46 3.87 21.33
N LEU A 84 9.64 4.50 21.23
CA LEU A 84 10.74 4.00 20.40
C LEU A 84 11.19 2.59 20.82
N ARG A 85 11.24 2.31 22.14
CA ARG A 85 11.55 0.98 22.66
C ARG A 85 10.45 -0.03 22.33
N ALA A 86 9.20 0.38 22.45
CA ALA A 86 8.02 -0.43 22.10
C ALA A 86 8.00 -0.76 20.61
N ASP A 87 8.23 0.22 19.73
CA ASP A 87 8.31 0.00 18.27
C ASP A 87 9.37 -1.04 17.92
N ARG A 88 10.55 -0.95 18.56
CA ARG A 88 11.63 -1.93 18.34
C ARG A 88 11.22 -3.34 18.75
N LEU A 89 10.45 -3.50 19.84
CA LEU A 89 9.91 -4.80 20.29
C LEU A 89 8.92 -5.37 19.26
N ARG A 90 7.98 -4.53 18.80
CA ARG A 90 6.92 -4.92 17.85
C ARG A 90 7.50 -5.36 16.51
N VAL A 91 8.37 -4.52 15.95
CA VAL A 91 8.96 -4.76 14.62
C VAL A 91 9.79 -6.04 14.63
N TYR A 92 10.63 -6.26 15.64
CA TYR A 92 11.39 -7.51 15.75
C TYR A 92 10.49 -8.75 15.81
N ALA A 93 9.46 -8.73 16.65
CA ALA A 93 8.53 -9.84 16.79
C ALA A 93 7.77 -10.12 15.48
N SER A 94 7.23 -9.08 14.83
CA SER A 94 6.51 -9.17 13.56
C SER A 94 7.40 -9.71 12.43
N MET A 95 8.62 -9.21 12.31
CA MET A 95 9.56 -9.64 11.27
C MET A 95 9.99 -11.09 11.45
N LYS A 96 10.26 -11.53 12.69
CA LYS A 96 10.54 -12.94 12.99
C LYS A 96 9.37 -13.85 12.62
N GLN A 97 8.16 -13.46 12.99
CA GLN A 97 6.95 -14.23 12.65
C GLN A 97 6.74 -14.33 11.13
N SER A 98 6.98 -13.24 10.40
CA SER A 98 6.80 -13.21 8.95
C SER A 98 7.72 -14.17 8.21
N THR A 99 8.88 -14.54 8.77
CA THR A 99 9.80 -15.50 8.13
C THR A 99 9.32 -16.95 8.16
N ASP A 100 8.63 -17.35 9.23
CA ASP A 100 7.94 -18.65 9.32
C ASP A 100 6.81 -18.57 10.36
N ASN A 101 5.57 -18.56 9.89
CA ASN A 101 4.38 -18.52 10.74
C ASN A 101 4.08 -19.85 11.47
N ARG A 102 4.79 -20.93 11.13
CA ARG A 102 4.65 -22.26 11.76
C ARG A 102 5.55 -22.42 12.99
N ASP A 103 6.59 -21.55 13.10
CA ASP A 103 7.51 -21.58 14.23
C ASP A 103 6.80 -21.10 15.50
N THR A 104 6.64 -22.04 16.45
CA THR A 104 5.95 -21.78 17.72
C THR A 104 6.64 -20.71 18.57
N LYS A 105 7.97 -20.56 18.49
CA LYS A 105 8.70 -19.49 19.19
C LYS A 105 8.38 -18.12 18.59
N ASN A 106 8.20 -18.04 17.26
CA ASN A 106 7.79 -16.80 16.60
C ASN A 106 6.35 -16.42 16.99
N GLN A 107 5.45 -17.41 17.06
CA GLN A 107 4.05 -17.21 17.50
C GLN A 107 4.01 -16.73 18.96
N GLU A 108 4.76 -17.40 19.86
CA GLU A 108 4.87 -17.01 21.27
C GLU A 108 5.37 -15.56 21.41
N ARG A 109 6.45 -15.21 20.71
CA ARG A 109 7.00 -13.84 20.73
C ARG A 109 6.00 -12.80 20.26
N SER A 110 5.25 -13.10 19.20
CA SER A 110 4.19 -12.21 18.69
C SER A 110 3.07 -12.03 19.70
N ASN A 111 2.65 -13.10 20.37
CA ASN A 111 1.65 -13.03 21.44
C ASN A 111 2.14 -12.21 22.64
N LEU A 112 3.40 -12.39 23.05
CA LEU A 112 4.01 -11.59 24.12
C LEU A 112 4.13 -10.11 23.75
N ALA A 113 4.41 -9.80 22.48
CA ALA A 113 4.42 -8.42 21.98
C ALA A 113 3.00 -7.81 22.02
N ALA A 114 1.99 -8.56 21.59
CA ALA A 114 0.59 -8.09 21.61
C ALA A 114 0.08 -7.88 23.06
N GLN A 115 0.43 -8.77 23.99
CA GLN A 115 0.12 -8.60 25.41
C GLN A 115 0.78 -7.33 25.97
N PHE A 116 2.08 -7.13 25.67
CA PHE A 116 2.79 -5.92 26.04
C PHE A 116 2.10 -4.66 25.51
N ASP A 117 1.65 -4.67 24.26
CA ASP A 117 0.95 -3.53 23.63
C ASP A 117 -0.33 -3.18 24.34
N GLY A 118 -1.09 -4.17 24.79
CA GLY A 118 -2.30 -3.97 25.60
C GLY A 118 -1.99 -3.29 26.93
N GLU A 119 -0.99 -3.78 27.67
CA GLU A 119 -0.56 -3.21 28.96
C GLU A 119 0.00 -1.79 28.79
N TYR A 120 0.85 -1.59 27.77
CA TYR A 120 1.46 -0.30 27.44
C TYR A 120 0.37 0.74 27.06
N GLY A 121 -0.51 0.39 26.12
CA GLY A 121 -1.59 1.26 25.68
C GLY A 121 -2.50 1.70 26.82
N SER A 122 -2.89 0.75 27.69
CA SER A 122 -3.69 1.04 28.88
C SER A 122 -2.97 1.99 29.85
N THR A 123 -1.65 1.82 30.00
CA THR A 123 -0.82 2.63 30.91
C THR A 123 -0.73 4.09 30.48
N ILE A 124 -0.69 4.36 29.15
CA ILE A 124 -0.54 5.73 28.62
C ILE A 124 -1.86 6.35 28.12
N ALA A 125 -2.99 5.65 28.27
CA ALA A 125 -4.31 6.12 27.77
C ALA A 125 -4.74 7.50 28.31
N TRP A 126 -4.17 7.94 29.41
CA TRP A 126 -4.39 9.26 30.02
C TRP A 126 -3.75 10.43 29.24
N LEU A 127 -2.77 10.14 28.36
CA LEU A 127 -1.91 11.16 27.72
C LEU A 127 -2.71 12.16 26.88
N GLU A 128 -3.47 11.67 25.91
CA GLU A 128 -4.24 12.54 25.01
C GLU A 128 -5.29 13.38 25.74
N PRO A 129 -6.13 12.83 26.64
CA PRO A 129 -7.04 13.63 27.45
C PRO A 129 -6.33 14.70 28.29
N GLU A 130 -5.17 14.41 28.86
CA GLU A 130 -4.42 15.41 29.65
C GLU A 130 -3.88 16.52 28.76
N ILE A 131 -3.30 16.22 27.59
CA ILE A 131 -2.86 17.24 26.62
C ILE A 131 -4.05 18.12 26.21
N GLN A 132 -5.18 17.55 25.86
CA GLN A 132 -6.39 18.26 25.45
C GLN A 132 -6.91 19.21 26.56
N SER A 133 -6.84 18.76 27.82
CA SER A 133 -7.25 19.55 28.98
C SER A 133 -6.40 20.80 29.21
N LEU A 134 -5.17 20.85 28.68
CA LEU A 134 -4.31 22.03 28.78
C LEU A 134 -4.87 23.22 27.99
N GLY A 135 -5.55 22.97 26.89
CA GLY A 135 -6.08 23.96 25.99
C GLY A 135 -5.02 24.67 25.14
N GLU A 136 -5.46 25.22 24.02
CA GLU A 136 -4.59 25.82 23.00
C GLU A 136 -3.71 26.96 23.52
N ALA A 137 -4.28 27.86 24.33
CA ALA A 137 -3.56 29.03 24.85
C ALA A 137 -2.36 28.62 25.71
N LYS A 138 -2.55 27.64 26.62
CA LYS A 138 -1.49 27.16 27.52
C LYS A 138 -0.41 26.39 26.76
N VAL A 139 -0.79 25.51 25.82
CA VAL A 139 0.18 24.77 24.99
C VAL A 139 1.01 25.75 24.15
N LYS A 140 0.39 26.76 23.53
CA LYS A 140 1.09 27.82 22.78
C LYS A 140 2.09 28.59 23.65
N ALA A 141 1.70 28.92 24.88
CA ALA A 141 2.59 29.57 25.86
C ALA A 141 3.77 28.66 26.23
N PHE A 142 3.51 27.36 26.44
CA PHE A 142 4.55 26.39 26.78
C PHE A 142 5.53 26.14 25.60
N LEU A 143 5.05 26.03 24.36
CA LEU A 143 5.89 25.93 23.17
C LEU A 143 6.82 27.14 23.00
N LYS A 144 6.34 28.35 23.37
CA LYS A 144 7.17 29.56 23.37
C LYS A 144 8.21 29.58 24.49
N ALA A 145 7.87 29.06 25.67
CA ALA A 145 8.72 29.09 26.86
C ALA A 145 9.78 27.98 26.88
N GLU A 146 9.55 26.87 26.20
CA GLU A 146 10.43 25.68 26.19
C GLU A 146 10.73 25.24 24.76
N PRO A 147 11.84 25.69 24.16
CA PRO A 147 12.20 25.35 22.77
C PRO A 147 12.31 23.86 22.49
N GLY A 148 12.65 23.04 23.50
CA GLY A 148 12.72 21.58 23.37
C GLY A 148 11.39 20.90 23.10
N LEU A 149 10.25 21.61 23.28
CA LEU A 149 8.92 21.13 22.88
C LEU A 149 8.69 21.18 21.37
N LYS A 150 9.54 21.86 20.59
CA LYS A 150 9.34 22.03 19.13
C LYS A 150 9.15 20.68 18.41
N LYS A 151 9.86 19.65 18.79
CA LYS A 151 9.74 18.29 18.20
C LYS A 151 8.39 17.63 18.47
N HIS A 152 7.68 18.05 19.53
CA HIS A 152 6.33 17.58 19.89
C HIS A 152 5.22 18.49 19.37
N ALA A 153 5.55 19.60 18.68
CA ALA A 153 4.58 20.64 18.31
C ALA A 153 3.45 20.08 17.43
N GLU A 154 3.78 19.20 16.48
CA GLU A 154 2.78 18.61 15.59
C GLU A 154 1.84 17.67 16.34
N HIS A 155 2.35 16.81 17.21
CA HIS A 155 1.54 15.96 18.08
C HIS A 155 0.60 16.81 18.97
N LEU A 156 1.13 17.83 19.64
CA LEU A 156 0.33 18.73 20.48
C LEU A 156 -0.76 19.46 19.68
N ARG A 157 -0.43 19.95 18.50
CA ARG A 157 -1.38 20.61 17.59
C ARG A 157 -2.50 19.65 17.19
N ASN A 158 -2.14 18.43 16.77
CA ASN A 158 -3.12 17.44 16.35
C ASN A 158 -4.01 16.97 17.51
N SER A 159 -3.44 16.73 18.70
CA SER A 159 -4.19 16.37 19.90
C SER A 159 -5.25 17.45 20.25
N LEU A 160 -4.85 18.72 20.25
CA LEU A 160 -5.77 19.83 20.50
C LEU A 160 -6.84 19.98 19.42
N ARG A 161 -6.50 19.74 18.17
CA ARG A 161 -7.47 19.75 17.07
C ARG A 161 -8.55 18.69 17.25
N GLN A 162 -8.16 17.51 17.74
CA GLN A 162 -9.08 16.40 18.00
C GLN A 162 -9.97 16.62 19.25
N ALA A 163 -9.61 17.55 20.14
CA ALA A 163 -10.33 17.78 21.40
C ALA A 163 -11.84 18.04 21.19
N ARG A 164 -12.24 18.76 20.13
CA ARG A 164 -13.65 19.02 19.80
C ARG A 164 -14.46 17.76 19.42
N HIS A 165 -13.77 16.66 19.12
CA HIS A 165 -14.34 15.37 18.75
C HIS A 165 -14.14 14.30 19.82
N THR A 166 -13.53 14.67 20.94
CA THR A 166 -13.37 13.82 22.12
C THR A 166 -14.58 14.00 23.04
N LEU A 167 -15.17 12.91 23.45
CA LEU A 167 -16.34 12.91 24.35
C LEU A 167 -15.89 13.00 25.82
N SER A 168 -16.85 12.94 26.76
CA SER A 168 -16.53 12.84 28.18
C SER A 168 -15.74 11.54 28.47
N ALA A 169 -14.91 11.57 29.51
CA ALA A 169 -14.11 10.39 29.89
C ALA A 169 -14.98 9.12 30.11
N GLU A 170 -16.20 9.29 30.66
CA GLU A 170 -17.15 8.20 30.84
C GLU A 170 -17.64 7.66 29.50
N SER A 171 -18.01 8.56 28.57
CA SER A 171 -18.45 8.14 27.22
C SER A 171 -17.34 7.44 26.44
N GLU A 172 -16.11 7.97 26.52
CA GLU A 172 -14.95 7.32 25.88
C GLU A 172 -14.67 5.94 26.47
N ALA A 173 -14.80 5.76 27.78
CA ALA A 173 -14.65 4.45 28.43
C ALA A 173 -15.72 3.46 27.97
N VAL A 174 -16.97 3.90 27.82
CA VAL A 174 -18.08 3.05 27.30
C VAL A 174 -17.79 2.65 25.85
N ILE A 175 -17.40 3.60 24.99
CA ILE A 175 -17.08 3.30 23.59
C ILE A 175 -15.90 2.33 23.48
N ALA A 176 -14.86 2.52 24.30
CA ALA A 176 -13.71 1.63 24.35
C ALA A 176 -14.10 0.20 24.78
N ALA A 177 -14.97 0.07 25.81
CA ALA A 177 -15.47 -1.23 26.26
C ALA A 177 -16.32 -1.96 25.21
N LEU A 178 -17.00 -1.23 24.32
CA LEU A 178 -17.76 -1.78 23.19
C LEU A 178 -16.88 -2.16 21.99
N GLY A 179 -15.59 -1.82 22.00
CA GLY A 179 -14.65 -2.08 20.88
C GLY A 179 -14.70 -3.51 20.34
N PRO A 180 -14.60 -4.57 21.18
CA PRO A 180 -14.68 -5.95 20.72
C PRO A 180 -16.02 -6.30 20.05
N VAL A 181 -17.14 -5.76 20.56
CA VAL A 181 -18.47 -5.99 19.96
C VAL A 181 -18.59 -5.31 18.61
N ARG A 182 -18.08 -4.09 18.48
CA ARG A 182 -18.07 -3.31 17.23
C ARG A 182 -17.20 -3.97 16.16
N GLY A 183 -16.06 -4.56 16.55
CA GLY A 183 -15.15 -5.26 15.64
C GLY A 183 -15.64 -6.63 15.17
N ALA A 184 -16.61 -7.24 15.87
CA ALA A 184 -17.07 -8.60 15.60
C ALA A 184 -17.64 -8.82 14.19
N THR A 185 -18.19 -7.76 13.55
CA THR A 185 -18.73 -7.85 12.20
C THR A 185 -17.68 -8.20 11.14
N GLY A 186 -16.46 -7.64 11.27
CA GLY A 186 -15.33 -7.98 10.41
C GLY A 186 -14.84 -9.43 10.63
N GLU A 187 -14.87 -9.90 11.86
CA GLU A 187 -14.53 -11.29 12.19
C GLU A 187 -15.56 -12.27 11.61
N VAL A 188 -16.87 -11.98 11.75
CA VAL A 188 -17.95 -12.79 11.15
C VAL A 188 -17.76 -12.88 9.63
N ARG A 189 -17.48 -11.76 8.95
CA ARG A 189 -17.19 -11.75 7.50
C ARG A 189 -15.99 -12.64 7.19
N THR A 190 -14.94 -12.54 7.96
CA THR A 190 -13.69 -13.31 7.74
C THR A 190 -13.92 -14.80 7.92
N LEU A 191 -14.64 -15.21 8.96
CA LEU A 191 -15.02 -16.61 9.21
C LEU A 191 -15.95 -17.13 8.11
N LEU A 192 -16.96 -16.35 7.74
CA LEU A 192 -17.89 -16.72 6.67
C LEU A 192 -17.13 -16.98 5.36
N PHE A 193 -16.28 -16.04 4.94
CA PHE A 193 -15.56 -16.13 3.68
C PHE A 193 -14.52 -17.26 3.68
N ASN A 194 -13.67 -17.34 4.70
CA ASN A 194 -12.53 -18.24 4.70
C ASN A 194 -12.87 -19.67 5.16
N ALA A 195 -13.84 -19.82 6.09
CA ALA A 195 -14.10 -21.11 6.73
C ALA A 195 -15.47 -21.71 6.38
N ASN A 196 -16.52 -20.89 6.24
CA ASN A 196 -17.89 -21.38 6.14
C ASN A 196 -18.47 -21.36 4.72
N THR A 197 -17.88 -20.56 3.80
CA THR A 197 -18.32 -20.55 2.39
C THR A 197 -18.08 -21.92 1.77
N ARG A 198 -19.14 -22.47 1.18
CA ARG A 198 -19.10 -23.74 0.45
C ARG A 198 -18.55 -23.48 -0.95
N TRP A 199 -17.22 -23.40 -1.03
CA TRP A 199 -16.55 -23.21 -2.31
C TRP A 199 -16.76 -24.43 -3.21
N PRO A 200 -17.16 -24.22 -4.49
CA PRO A 200 -17.35 -25.31 -5.43
C PRO A 200 -16.03 -25.96 -5.83
N GLU A 201 -16.09 -27.21 -6.24
CA GLU A 201 -14.97 -27.90 -6.91
C GLU A 201 -15.12 -27.75 -8.42
N LEU A 202 -14.05 -27.37 -9.10
CA LEU A 202 -14.00 -27.29 -10.56
C LEU A 202 -12.93 -28.23 -11.11
N THR A 203 -13.26 -28.91 -12.21
CA THR A 203 -12.28 -29.68 -12.99
C THR A 203 -11.83 -28.85 -14.17
N ILE A 204 -10.57 -28.41 -14.13
CA ILE A 204 -9.94 -27.59 -15.17
C ILE A 204 -8.63 -28.26 -15.56
N ASP A 205 -8.41 -28.46 -16.86
CA ASP A 205 -7.24 -29.14 -17.42
C ASP A 205 -6.97 -30.52 -16.76
N GLY A 206 -8.04 -31.25 -16.45
CA GLY A 206 -7.98 -32.61 -15.85
C GLY A 206 -7.68 -32.63 -14.35
N LYS A 207 -7.57 -31.48 -13.68
CA LYS A 207 -7.41 -31.36 -12.22
C LYS A 207 -8.67 -30.87 -11.56
N THR A 208 -9.16 -31.59 -10.56
CA THR A 208 -10.29 -31.14 -9.72
C THR A 208 -9.75 -30.46 -8.49
N GLU A 209 -10.11 -29.20 -8.30
CA GLU A 209 -9.64 -28.39 -7.19
C GLU A 209 -10.77 -27.49 -6.66
N ARG A 210 -10.72 -27.21 -5.36
CA ARG A 210 -11.63 -26.27 -4.71
C ARG A 210 -11.36 -24.85 -5.19
N LEU A 211 -12.43 -24.15 -5.61
CA LEU A 211 -12.36 -22.76 -6.10
C LEU A 211 -12.47 -21.77 -4.94
N ASP A 212 -11.46 -21.66 -4.12
CA ASP A 212 -11.35 -20.58 -3.13
C ASP A 212 -10.77 -19.27 -3.72
N ASP A 213 -10.51 -18.26 -2.88
CA ASP A 213 -9.92 -16.97 -3.27
C ASP A 213 -8.61 -17.13 -4.05
N THR A 214 -7.69 -17.96 -3.54
CA THR A 214 -6.39 -18.17 -4.18
C THR A 214 -6.55 -18.78 -5.57
N ARG A 215 -7.43 -19.78 -5.69
CA ARG A 215 -7.71 -20.42 -6.97
C ARG A 215 -8.47 -19.50 -7.93
N TYR A 216 -9.43 -18.72 -7.44
CA TYR A 216 -10.08 -17.69 -8.22
C TYR A 216 -9.05 -16.69 -8.78
N GLY A 217 -8.14 -16.20 -7.91
CA GLY A 217 -7.07 -15.28 -8.32
C GLY A 217 -6.21 -15.80 -9.49
N LEU A 218 -5.89 -17.09 -9.48
CA LEU A 218 -5.12 -17.74 -10.55
C LEU A 218 -5.98 -18.02 -11.80
N LEU A 219 -7.13 -18.66 -11.62
CA LEU A 219 -7.93 -19.18 -12.74
C LEU A 219 -8.71 -18.10 -13.49
N ARG A 220 -8.99 -16.96 -12.89
CA ARG A 220 -9.59 -15.81 -13.60
C ARG A 220 -8.70 -15.24 -14.71
N GLN A 221 -7.42 -15.60 -14.73
CA GLN A 221 -6.46 -15.21 -15.77
C GLN A 221 -6.28 -16.29 -16.84
N HIS A 222 -7.00 -17.42 -16.74
CA HIS A 222 -6.83 -18.58 -17.63
C HIS A 222 -6.98 -18.17 -19.11
N PRO A 223 -6.14 -18.67 -20.03
CA PRO A 223 -6.19 -18.30 -21.45
C PRO A 223 -7.53 -18.70 -22.11
N ASN A 224 -8.13 -19.82 -21.71
CA ASN A 224 -9.42 -20.27 -22.22
C ASN A 224 -10.58 -19.45 -21.63
N ARG A 225 -11.29 -18.74 -22.49
CA ARG A 225 -12.42 -17.87 -22.11
C ARG A 225 -13.57 -18.61 -21.40
N ALA A 226 -13.89 -19.84 -21.84
CA ALA A 226 -14.94 -20.64 -21.22
C ALA A 226 -14.59 -21.01 -19.77
N VAL A 227 -13.31 -21.29 -19.48
CA VAL A 227 -12.82 -21.52 -18.12
C VAL A 227 -12.96 -20.26 -17.27
N ARG A 228 -12.58 -19.09 -17.78
CA ARG A 228 -12.77 -17.83 -17.03
C ARG A 228 -14.23 -17.58 -16.67
N LYS A 229 -15.14 -17.78 -17.64
CA LYS A 229 -16.59 -17.65 -17.37
C LYS A 229 -17.04 -18.62 -16.29
N GLN A 230 -16.68 -19.90 -16.40
CA GLN A 230 -17.02 -20.93 -15.39
C GLN A 230 -16.50 -20.57 -14.01
N VAL A 231 -15.27 -20.05 -13.92
CA VAL A 231 -14.63 -19.62 -12.66
C VAL A 231 -15.39 -18.45 -12.04
N PHE A 232 -15.75 -17.42 -12.84
CA PHE A 232 -16.52 -16.28 -12.37
C PHE A 232 -17.92 -16.66 -11.91
N ASP A 233 -18.66 -17.41 -12.73
CA ASP A 233 -20.00 -17.84 -12.40
C ASP A 233 -20.02 -18.67 -11.11
N SER A 234 -19.08 -19.59 -10.94
CA SER A 234 -19.01 -20.46 -9.79
C SER A 234 -18.57 -19.69 -8.52
N PHE A 235 -17.60 -18.80 -8.65
CA PHE A 235 -17.09 -18.01 -7.51
C PHE A 235 -18.14 -17.02 -6.99
N PHE A 236 -18.69 -16.19 -7.86
CA PHE A 236 -19.72 -15.22 -7.46
C PHE A 236 -21.06 -15.88 -7.12
N GLY A 237 -21.38 -17.02 -7.74
CA GLY A 237 -22.51 -17.85 -7.33
C GLY A 237 -22.38 -18.39 -5.91
N ALA A 238 -21.17 -18.78 -5.48
CA ALA A 238 -20.92 -19.21 -4.11
C ALA A 238 -21.05 -18.05 -3.11
N ILE A 239 -20.50 -16.88 -3.41
CA ILE A 239 -20.62 -15.66 -2.58
C ILE A 239 -22.08 -15.23 -2.47
N GLY A 240 -22.81 -15.25 -3.57
CA GLY A 240 -24.20 -14.82 -3.64
C GLY A 240 -25.15 -15.56 -2.73
N GLN A 241 -24.84 -16.80 -2.38
CA GLN A 241 -25.64 -17.57 -1.39
C GLN A 241 -25.66 -16.92 0.00
N TYR A 242 -24.71 -16.02 0.27
CA TYR A 242 -24.56 -15.36 1.57
C TYR A 242 -24.77 -13.84 1.49
N GLU A 243 -25.40 -13.34 0.41
CA GLU A 243 -25.63 -11.90 0.16
C GLU A 243 -26.23 -11.20 1.37
N ASP A 244 -27.26 -11.79 1.99
CA ASP A 244 -27.93 -11.21 3.17
C ASP A 244 -26.98 -11.12 4.37
N THR A 245 -26.17 -12.15 4.60
CA THR A 245 -25.21 -12.16 5.72
C THR A 245 -24.11 -11.13 5.52
N TYR A 246 -23.56 -11.01 4.32
CA TYR A 246 -22.59 -9.95 3.98
C TYR A 246 -23.23 -8.58 4.09
N GLY A 247 -24.50 -8.44 3.67
CA GLY A 247 -25.26 -7.20 3.78
C GLY A 247 -25.44 -6.74 5.22
N VAL A 248 -25.77 -7.67 6.13
CA VAL A 248 -25.87 -7.35 7.56
C VAL A 248 -24.52 -6.95 8.13
N THR A 249 -23.45 -7.70 7.84
CA THR A 249 -22.13 -7.39 8.42
C THR A 249 -21.59 -6.05 7.91
N LEU A 250 -21.60 -5.78 6.60
CA LEU A 250 -21.14 -4.51 6.06
C LEU A 250 -22.09 -3.35 6.42
N GLY A 251 -23.40 -3.59 6.43
CA GLY A 251 -24.40 -2.60 6.87
C GLY A 251 -24.17 -2.13 8.29
N ASN A 252 -23.77 -3.04 9.19
CA ASN A 252 -23.41 -2.69 10.56
C ASN A 252 -22.14 -1.86 10.66
N VAL A 253 -21.13 -2.12 9.81
CA VAL A 253 -19.92 -1.26 9.74
C VAL A 253 -20.30 0.14 9.32
N VAL A 254 -21.05 0.30 8.24
CA VAL A 254 -21.52 1.62 7.74
C VAL A 254 -22.37 2.34 8.79
N GLN A 255 -23.23 1.61 9.50
CA GLN A 255 -24.06 2.17 10.56
C GLN A 255 -23.22 2.61 11.77
N ASP A 256 -22.21 1.83 12.15
CA ASP A 256 -21.28 2.17 13.24
C ASP A 256 -20.51 3.45 12.91
N ASP A 257 -19.94 3.55 11.72
CA ASP A 257 -19.21 4.75 11.28
C ASP A 257 -20.09 5.99 11.26
N THR A 258 -21.32 5.86 10.73
CA THR A 258 -22.28 6.95 10.68
C THR A 258 -22.69 7.40 12.09
N THR A 259 -22.90 6.43 13.00
CA THR A 259 -23.23 6.69 14.39
C THR A 259 -22.06 7.35 15.13
N MET A 260 -20.84 6.83 14.95
CA MET A 260 -19.65 7.40 15.58
C MET A 260 -19.34 8.81 15.09
N ALA A 261 -19.49 9.07 13.78
CA ALA A 261 -19.34 10.43 13.24
C ALA A 261 -20.31 11.41 13.92
N LYS A 262 -21.58 11.01 14.10
CA LYS A 262 -22.60 11.82 14.75
C LYS A 262 -22.30 12.06 16.23
N LEU A 263 -21.95 11.00 16.96
CA LEU A 263 -21.61 11.09 18.39
C LEU A 263 -20.38 11.99 18.61
N ARG A 264 -19.38 11.92 17.74
CA ARG A 264 -18.15 12.70 17.82
C ARG A 264 -18.24 14.06 17.11
N HIS A 265 -19.45 14.52 16.77
CA HIS A 265 -19.69 15.82 16.15
C HIS A 265 -18.93 16.05 14.83
N HIS A 266 -18.76 15.00 14.02
CA HIS A 266 -18.32 15.15 12.65
C HIS A 266 -19.51 15.34 11.71
N PRO A 267 -19.35 16.09 10.61
CA PRO A 267 -20.44 16.31 9.65
C PRO A 267 -20.85 15.06 8.88
N SER A 268 -19.94 14.09 8.73
CA SER A 268 -20.17 12.82 8.04
C SER A 268 -19.13 11.76 8.46
N ALA A 269 -19.38 10.49 8.15
CA ALA A 269 -18.41 9.42 8.38
C ALA A 269 -17.12 9.62 7.56
N VAL A 270 -17.24 10.07 6.31
CA VAL A 270 -16.05 10.39 5.49
C VAL A 270 -15.26 11.56 6.10
N ALA A 271 -15.92 12.60 6.58
CA ALA A 271 -15.23 13.72 7.25
C ALA A 271 -14.54 13.29 8.55
N MET A 272 -15.12 12.33 9.30
CA MET A 272 -14.47 11.73 10.46
C MET A 272 -13.19 10.99 10.07
N SER A 273 -13.27 10.11 9.09
CA SER A 273 -12.13 9.30 8.66
C SER A 273 -10.99 10.16 8.08
N LEU A 274 -11.30 11.04 7.12
CA LEU A 274 -10.29 11.90 6.50
C LEU A 274 -9.75 12.96 7.47
N GLY A 275 -10.61 13.43 8.38
CA GLY A 275 -10.25 14.39 9.41
C GLY A 275 -9.19 13.90 10.38
N ALA A 276 -9.07 12.58 10.59
CA ALA A 276 -8.02 12.01 11.41
C ALA A 276 -6.61 12.34 10.85
N GLU A 277 -6.45 12.33 9.54
CA GLU A 277 -5.20 12.65 8.82
C GLU A 277 -5.20 14.09 8.23
N GLU A 278 -6.16 14.92 8.57
CA GLU A 278 -6.31 16.30 8.03
C GLU A 278 -6.38 16.37 6.49
N VAL A 279 -6.98 15.36 5.88
CA VAL A 279 -7.27 15.37 4.45
C VAL A 279 -8.64 16.02 4.24
N PRO A 280 -8.77 17.09 3.43
CA PRO A 280 -10.07 17.67 3.12
C PRO A 280 -10.97 16.68 2.34
N GLU A 281 -12.26 16.64 2.68
CA GLU A 281 -13.23 15.80 1.96
C GLU A 281 -13.28 16.12 0.45
N ALA A 282 -12.95 17.35 0.08
CA ALA A 282 -12.81 17.76 -1.32
C ALA A 282 -11.83 16.88 -2.12
N VAL A 283 -10.78 16.35 -1.50
CA VAL A 283 -9.83 15.42 -2.16
C VAL A 283 -10.57 14.18 -2.66
N TYR A 284 -11.38 13.59 -1.80
CA TYR A 284 -12.14 12.38 -2.11
C TYR A 284 -13.20 12.64 -3.19
N ARG A 285 -14.02 13.68 -3.00
CA ARG A 285 -15.12 13.99 -3.93
C ARG A 285 -14.61 14.45 -5.30
N THR A 286 -13.48 15.19 -5.34
CA THR A 286 -12.85 15.57 -6.61
C THR A 286 -12.31 14.36 -7.34
N LEU A 287 -11.65 13.41 -6.63
CA LEU A 287 -11.22 12.15 -7.23
C LEU A 287 -12.39 11.45 -7.94
N VAL A 288 -13.51 11.22 -7.24
CA VAL A 288 -14.67 10.52 -7.82
C VAL A 288 -15.22 11.29 -9.03
N ALA A 289 -15.38 12.62 -8.91
CA ALA A 289 -15.89 13.45 -9.98
C ALA A 289 -15.00 13.43 -11.24
N GLU A 290 -13.69 13.49 -11.07
CA GLU A 290 -12.75 13.49 -12.20
C GLU A 290 -12.59 12.09 -12.82
N VAL A 291 -12.69 11.02 -12.00
CA VAL A 291 -12.73 9.64 -12.52
C VAL A 291 -13.97 9.44 -13.41
N HIS A 292 -15.14 9.94 -13.02
CA HIS A 292 -16.32 9.89 -13.88
C HIS A 292 -16.12 10.58 -15.23
N LYS A 293 -15.46 11.75 -15.24
CA LYS A 293 -15.11 12.44 -16.50
C LYS A 293 -14.11 11.63 -17.34
N GLY A 294 -13.28 10.82 -16.68
CA GLY A 294 -12.30 9.94 -17.32
C GLY A 294 -12.84 8.59 -17.80
N LEU A 295 -14.10 8.23 -17.51
CA LEU A 295 -14.66 6.94 -17.94
C LEU A 295 -14.60 6.68 -19.46
N PRO A 296 -14.76 7.67 -20.34
CA PRO A 296 -14.54 7.45 -21.78
C PRO A 296 -13.17 6.88 -22.12
N THR A 297 -12.10 7.33 -21.44
CA THR A 297 -10.74 6.79 -21.59
C THR A 297 -10.65 5.34 -21.10
N LEU A 298 -11.27 5.01 -19.96
CA LEU A 298 -11.35 3.63 -19.48
C LEU A 298 -12.12 2.74 -20.46
N HIS A 299 -13.23 3.24 -21.04
CA HIS A 299 -14.01 2.51 -22.06
C HIS A 299 -13.20 2.29 -23.34
N ARG A 300 -12.37 3.26 -23.75
CA ARG A 300 -11.41 3.10 -24.86
C ARG A 300 -10.43 1.98 -24.57
N TYR A 301 -9.88 1.92 -23.35
CA TYR A 301 -9.00 0.83 -22.93
C TYR A 301 -9.69 -0.54 -23.06
N PHE A 302 -10.94 -0.69 -22.65
CA PHE A 302 -11.65 -1.94 -22.77
C PHE A 302 -11.88 -2.34 -24.24
N LYS A 303 -12.15 -1.39 -25.13
CA LYS A 303 -12.25 -1.66 -26.58
C LYS A 303 -10.90 -2.09 -27.17
N LEU A 304 -9.79 -1.44 -26.75
CA LEU A 304 -8.46 -1.85 -27.16
C LEU A 304 -8.13 -3.28 -26.64
N ARG A 305 -8.49 -3.57 -25.39
CA ARG A 305 -8.35 -4.90 -24.80
C ARG A 305 -9.13 -5.97 -25.58
N GLN A 306 -10.39 -5.69 -25.92
CA GLN A 306 -11.21 -6.58 -26.74
C GLN A 306 -10.53 -6.92 -28.07
N LYS A 307 -10.02 -5.88 -28.75
CA LYS A 307 -9.29 -6.03 -30.02
C LYS A 307 -8.04 -6.88 -29.87
N MET A 308 -7.21 -6.63 -28.85
CA MET A 308 -5.97 -7.35 -28.62
C MET A 308 -6.19 -8.81 -28.25
N LEU A 309 -7.24 -9.12 -27.49
CA LEU A 309 -7.63 -10.49 -27.15
C LEU A 309 -8.38 -11.22 -28.29
N GLY A 310 -8.68 -10.53 -29.40
CA GLY A 310 -9.41 -11.12 -30.53
C GLY A 310 -10.83 -11.57 -30.19
N LEU A 311 -11.49 -10.89 -29.24
CA LEU A 311 -12.81 -11.29 -28.74
C LEU A 311 -13.94 -10.63 -29.53
N PRO A 312 -15.04 -11.34 -29.82
CA PRO A 312 -16.20 -10.76 -30.53
C PRO A 312 -16.95 -9.75 -29.67
N ASP A 313 -16.96 -9.95 -28.38
CA ASP A 313 -17.51 -9.07 -27.34
C ASP A 313 -16.67 -9.18 -26.07
N LEU A 314 -16.83 -8.23 -25.14
CA LEU A 314 -16.11 -8.23 -23.88
C LEU A 314 -17.08 -8.43 -22.72
N HIS A 315 -16.76 -9.36 -21.83
CA HIS A 315 -17.47 -9.58 -20.57
C HIS A 315 -16.55 -9.30 -19.38
N TYR A 316 -17.12 -9.11 -18.20
CA TYR A 316 -16.36 -8.79 -17.00
C TYR A 316 -15.28 -9.85 -16.65
N TYR A 317 -15.50 -11.11 -16.96
CA TYR A 317 -14.50 -12.17 -16.81
C TYR A 317 -13.32 -12.11 -17.81
N ASP A 318 -13.33 -11.17 -18.76
CA ASP A 318 -12.25 -10.97 -19.74
C ASP A 318 -11.26 -9.86 -19.33
N ILE A 319 -11.42 -9.24 -18.14
CA ILE A 319 -10.56 -8.12 -17.72
C ILE A 319 -9.21 -8.55 -17.15
N TYR A 320 -9.00 -9.82 -16.79
CA TYR A 320 -7.79 -10.26 -16.10
C TYR A 320 -6.74 -10.95 -16.96
N PRO A 321 -7.06 -11.62 -18.10
CA PRO A 321 -6.01 -12.25 -18.93
C PRO A 321 -4.97 -11.22 -19.36
N ALA A 322 -3.70 -11.61 -19.38
CA ALA A 322 -2.63 -10.75 -19.88
C ALA A 322 -2.86 -10.38 -21.35
N LEU A 323 -2.65 -9.11 -21.70
CA LEU A 323 -2.73 -8.63 -23.08
C LEU A 323 -1.54 -9.13 -23.93
N VAL A 324 -0.38 -9.20 -23.30
CA VAL A 324 0.87 -9.72 -23.87
C VAL A 324 1.53 -10.58 -22.81
N THR A 325 2.01 -11.74 -23.16
CA THR A 325 2.76 -12.63 -22.24
C THR A 325 4.24 -12.35 -22.35
N GLN A 326 4.94 -12.35 -21.22
CA GLN A 326 6.39 -12.28 -21.16
C GLN A 326 6.92 -13.48 -20.36
N THR A 327 7.98 -14.10 -20.86
CA THR A 327 8.61 -15.28 -20.24
C THR A 327 10.02 -14.99 -19.71
N ARG A 328 10.47 -13.72 -19.78
CA ARG A 328 11.78 -13.32 -19.28
C ARG A 328 11.84 -13.52 -17.77
N HIS A 329 12.90 -14.19 -17.34
CA HIS A 329 13.21 -14.36 -15.93
C HIS A 329 14.15 -13.24 -15.46
N TYR A 330 13.88 -12.71 -14.25
CA TYR A 330 14.65 -11.65 -13.61
C TYR A 330 15.17 -12.15 -12.26
N SER A 331 16.47 -12.20 -12.10
CA SER A 331 17.09 -12.48 -10.80
C SER A 331 16.87 -11.31 -9.82
N LEU A 332 17.21 -11.53 -8.57
CA LEU A 332 17.21 -10.46 -7.54
C LEU A 332 18.22 -9.36 -7.88
N ASP A 333 19.38 -9.74 -8.44
CA ASP A 333 20.41 -8.79 -8.89
C ASP A 333 19.92 -7.96 -10.10
N ASP A 334 19.16 -8.58 -11.04
CA ASP A 334 18.49 -7.84 -12.12
C ASP A 334 17.49 -6.83 -11.57
N ALA A 335 16.67 -7.21 -10.59
CA ALA A 335 15.69 -6.32 -9.97
C ALA A 335 16.37 -5.10 -9.32
N ALA A 336 17.48 -5.31 -8.64
CA ALA A 336 18.26 -4.23 -8.03
C ALA A 336 18.93 -3.34 -9.09
N ALA A 337 19.53 -3.92 -10.13
CA ALA A 337 20.16 -3.17 -11.23
C ALA A 337 19.13 -2.31 -11.98
N LEU A 338 17.95 -2.89 -12.29
CA LEU A 338 16.85 -2.17 -12.96
C LEU A 338 16.30 -1.06 -12.07
N THR A 339 16.13 -1.29 -10.77
CA THR A 339 15.67 -0.27 -9.82
C THR A 339 16.66 0.90 -9.73
N LEU A 340 17.97 0.61 -9.63
CA LEU A 340 19.01 1.65 -9.65
C LEU A 340 18.99 2.46 -10.95
N ALA A 341 18.91 1.79 -12.10
CA ALA A 341 18.88 2.45 -13.38
C ALA A 341 17.63 3.34 -13.54
N ALA A 342 16.47 2.83 -13.15
CA ALA A 342 15.21 3.54 -13.25
C ALA A 342 15.12 4.77 -12.32
N THR A 343 15.72 4.69 -11.13
CA THR A 343 15.70 5.77 -10.13
C THR A 343 16.87 6.76 -10.26
N GLN A 344 17.71 6.63 -11.28
CA GLN A 344 18.82 7.56 -11.55
C GLN A 344 18.38 9.04 -11.60
N PRO A 345 17.21 9.42 -12.14
CA PRO A 345 16.76 10.81 -12.13
C PRO A 345 16.56 11.42 -10.74
N LEU A 346 16.45 10.59 -9.68
CA LEU A 346 16.34 11.05 -8.28
C LEU A 346 17.66 11.55 -7.70
N GLY A 347 18.79 11.37 -8.40
CA GLY A 347 20.08 11.94 -8.08
C GLY A 347 20.96 11.07 -7.17
N ASP A 348 22.21 11.54 -6.99
CA ASP A 348 23.29 10.73 -6.40
C ASP A 348 23.04 10.34 -4.93
N ASP A 349 22.46 11.23 -4.15
CA ASP A 349 22.15 10.94 -2.73
C ASP A 349 21.14 9.78 -2.59
N TYR A 350 20.10 9.78 -3.41
CA TYR A 350 19.11 8.70 -3.45
C TYR A 350 19.76 7.38 -3.92
N GLN A 351 20.59 7.45 -4.96
CA GLN A 351 21.33 6.30 -5.48
C GLN A 351 22.30 5.71 -4.45
N ALA A 352 22.99 6.56 -3.69
CA ALA A 352 23.91 6.11 -2.63
C ALA A 352 23.17 5.41 -1.50
N LEU A 353 22.00 5.93 -1.08
CA LEU A 353 21.14 5.28 -0.07
C LEU A 353 20.64 3.92 -0.54
N LEU A 354 20.14 3.79 -1.78
CA LEU A 354 19.71 2.52 -2.35
C LEU A 354 20.85 1.50 -2.39
N LYS A 355 22.02 1.88 -2.91
CA LYS A 355 23.18 0.99 -2.98
C LYS A 355 23.63 0.52 -1.60
N THR A 356 23.57 1.39 -0.59
CA THR A 356 23.87 1.04 0.80
C THR A 356 22.84 0.06 1.35
N GLY A 357 21.55 0.33 1.12
CA GLY A 357 20.44 -0.52 1.54
C GLY A 357 20.52 -1.93 0.96
N PHE A 358 20.78 -2.06 -0.34
CA PHE A 358 20.89 -3.36 -1.01
C PHE A 358 21.98 -4.26 -0.38
N LYS A 359 23.05 -3.68 0.16
CA LYS A 359 24.19 -4.39 0.77
C LYS A 359 24.06 -4.59 2.29
N ALA A 360 23.05 -4.00 2.92
CA ALA A 360 22.99 -3.92 4.39
C ALA A 360 22.42 -5.18 5.07
N ASN A 361 22.16 -6.27 4.35
CA ASN A 361 21.47 -7.47 4.87
C ASN A 361 20.13 -7.15 5.54
N THR A 362 19.36 -6.22 4.95
CA THR A 362 18.07 -5.77 5.48
C THR A 362 16.88 -6.31 4.67
N MET A 363 17.12 -7.21 3.73
CA MET A 363 16.10 -7.77 2.85
C MET A 363 15.90 -9.26 3.11
N HIS A 364 14.62 -9.71 3.15
CA HIS A 364 14.23 -11.12 3.15
C HIS A 364 13.44 -11.41 1.87
N ALA A 365 14.13 -11.88 0.82
CA ALA A 365 13.67 -11.72 -0.55
C ALA A 365 12.94 -12.93 -1.13
N LEU A 366 13.32 -14.17 -0.78
CA LEU A 366 12.85 -15.36 -1.49
C LEU A 366 11.66 -16.02 -0.78
N PRO A 367 10.74 -16.66 -1.53
CA PRO A 367 9.65 -17.44 -0.95
C PRO A 367 10.21 -18.66 -0.20
N ALA A 368 9.53 -19.02 0.90
CA ALA A 368 9.86 -20.21 1.68
C ALA A 368 8.58 -20.82 2.30
N PRO A 369 8.57 -22.13 2.60
CA PRO A 369 7.46 -22.75 3.29
C PRO A 369 7.20 -22.10 4.67
N GLY A 370 5.94 -21.77 4.96
CA GLY A 370 5.55 -21.09 6.21
C GLY A 370 5.78 -19.58 6.25
N LYS A 371 6.50 -19.04 5.27
CA LYS A 371 6.72 -17.60 5.12
C LYS A 371 5.41 -16.88 4.81
N ARG A 372 5.22 -15.67 5.37
CA ARG A 372 4.08 -14.80 5.07
C ARG A 372 4.03 -14.46 3.58
N GLY A 373 2.84 -14.45 2.99
CA GLY A 373 2.63 -13.98 1.61
C GLY A 373 2.69 -12.44 1.49
N GLY A 374 2.80 -11.95 0.24
CA GLY A 374 2.91 -10.53 -0.06
C GLY A 374 4.31 -9.97 0.12
N ALA A 375 4.40 -8.64 0.17
CA ALA A 375 5.63 -7.88 0.41
C ALA A 375 5.32 -6.71 1.35
N TYR A 376 6.33 -6.20 2.02
CA TYR A 376 6.24 -4.98 2.84
C TYR A 376 7.62 -4.43 3.20
N GLN A 377 7.66 -3.15 3.49
CA GLN A 377 8.77 -2.51 4.18
C GLN A 377 8.37 -2.23 5.63
N ASP A 378 9.29 -2.40 6.56
CA ASP A 378 9.14 -2.03 7.97
C ASP A 378 10.48 -1.54 8.53
N GLY A 379 10.44 -0.87 9.68
CA GLY A 379 11.65 -0.37 10.31
C GLY A 379 11.38 0.36 11.61
N VAL A 380 12.47 0.70 12.29
CA VAL A 380 12.44 1.47 13.53
C VAL A 380 13.40 2.64 13.41
N TYR A 381 13.04 3.77 13.96
CA TYR A 381 13.91 4.94 14.03
C TYR A 381 15.28 4.59 14.65
N GLY A 382 16.36 5.00 13.97
CA GLY A 382 17.73 4.67 14.38
C GLY A 382 18.20 3.28 13.97
N ALA A 383 17.41 2.50 13.23
CA ALA A 383 17.82 1.28 12.55
C ALA A 383 17.62 1.43 11.03
N PRO A 384 18.33 0.66 10.19
CA PRO A 384 18.05 0.68 8.75
C PRO A 384 16.64 0.15 8.45
N PRO A 385 15.99 0.60 7.37
CA PRO A 385 14.72 0.03 6.93
C PRO A 385 14.93 -1.41 6.45
N PHE A 386 13.93 -2.27 6.69
CA PHE A 386 13.93 -3.67 6.29
C PHE A 386 12.89 -3.90 5.20
N VAL A 387 13.20 -4.77 4.25
CA VAL A 387 12.34 -5.10 3.11
C VAL A 387 12.03 -6.59 3.10
N PHE A 388 10.75 -6.92 3.01
CA PHE A 388 10.24 -8.29 2.92
C PHE A 388 9.62 -8.52 1.55
N LEU A 389 10.02 -9.57 0.85
CA LEU A 389 9.58 -9.92 -0.50
C LEU A 389 9.31 -11.42 -0.62
N ASN A 390 8.64 -11.80 -1.69
CA ASN A 390 8.51 -13.18 -2.17
C ASN A 390 8.84 -13.20 -3.68
N HIS A 391 10.09 -12.87 -4.03
CA HIS A 391 10.54 -12.71 -5.42
C HIS A 391 10.50 -14.04 -6.18
N GLN A 392 9.74 -14.08 -7.27
CA GLN A 392 9.50 -15.29 -8.08
C GLN A 392 10.19 -15.23 -9.44
N GLY A 393 10.87 -14.15 -9.76
CA GLY A 393 11.64 -13.98 -10.99
C GLY A 393 10.84 -13.49 -12.19
N ASP A 394 9.62 -13.06 -12.03
CA ASP A 394 8.82 -12.38 -13.05
C ASP A 394 8.94 -10.84 -12.95
N PHE A 395 8.37 -10.13 -13.91
CA PHE A 395 8.41 -8.66 -13.90
C PHE A 395 7.59 -8.05 -12.75
N GLU A 396 6.52 -8.70 -12.30
CA GLU A 396 5.76 -8.26 -11.13
C GLU A 396 6.65 -8.26 -9.88
N SER A 397 7.50 -9.28 -9.72
CA SER A 397 8.49 -9.33 -8.63
C SER A 397 9.53 -8.21 -8.71
N VAL A 398 9.94 -7.80 -9.91
CA VAL A 398 10.83 -6.63 -10.11
C VAL A 398 10.11 -5.35 -9.72
N SER A 399 8.85 -5.19 -10.12
CA SER A 399 8.03 -4.03 -9.74
C SER A 399 7.82 -3.95 -8.24
N THR A 400 7.50 -5.08 -7.60
CA THR A 400 7.37 -5.20 -6.13
C THR A 400 8.69 -4.87 -5.42
N PHE A 401 9.83 -5.32 -5.95
CA PHE A 401 11.14 -4.96 -5.44
C PHE A 401 11.34 -3.44 -5.45
N ALA A 402 11.09 -2.78 -6.58
CA ALA A 402 11.23 -1.33 -6.70
C ALA A 402 10.27 -0.58 -5.77
N HIS A 403 9.05 -1.10 -5.60
CA HIS A 403 8.02 -0.58 -4.69
C HIS A 403 8.51 -0.58 -3.24
N GLU A 404 8.89 -1.73 -2.70
CA GLU A 404 9.30 -1.86 -1.30
C GLU A 404 10.57 -1.06 -0.99
N TRP A 405 11.49 -0.99 -1.96
CA TRP A 405 12.65 -0.11 -1.82
C TRP A 405 12.28 1.38 -1.93
N GLY A 406 11.17 1.74 -2.56
CA GLY A 406 10.61 3.09 -2.50
C GLY A 406 10.18 3.47 -1.08
N HIS A 407 9.46 2.59 -0.39
CA HIS A 407 9.14 2.75 1.03
C HIS A 407 10.41 2.82 1.90
N ALA A 408 11.37 1.94 1.66
CA ALA A 408 12.63 1.93 2.40
C ALA A 408 13.39 3.26 2.27
N MET A 409 13.39 3.85 1.08
CA MET A 409 14.01 5.16 0.85
C MET A 409 13.24 6.29 1.53
N HIS A 410 11.89 6.28 1.48
CA HIS A 410 11.08 7.24 2.22
C HIS A 410 11.41 7.21 3.72
N THR A 411 11.37 6.02 4.32
CA THR A 411 11.72 5.80 5.73
C THR A 411 13.16 6.26 6.04
N ALA A 412 14.14 5.91 5.20
CA ALA A 412 15.54 6.29 5.41
C ALA A 412 15.74 7.80 5.35
N MET A 413 15.09 8.49 4.40
CA MET A 413 15.19 9.94 4.23
C MET A 413 14.49 10.69 5.36
N ALA A 414 13.31 10.25 5.79
CA ALA A 414 12.59 10.83 6.92
C ALA A 414 13.41 10.67 8.22
N ASN A 415 13.90 9.46 8.51
CA ASN A 415 14.70 9.17 9.71
C ASN A 415 16.02 9.96 9.76
N ARG A 416 16.60 10.31 8.61
CA ARG A 416 17.84 11.08 8.53
C ARG A 416 17.65 12.55 8.89
N VAL A 417 16.46 13.11 8.63
CA VAL A 417 16.17 14.56 8.75
C VAL A 417 15.31 14.88 9.97
N GLN A 418 14.34 14.02 10.27
CA GLN A 418 13.37 14.25 11.32
C GLN A 418 13.81 13.66 12.67
N PRO A 419 13.43 14.27 13.80
CA PRO A 419 13.47 13.58 15.09
C PRO A 419 12.44 12.45 15.11
N TYR A 420 12.57 11.52 16.06
CA TYR A 420 11.68 10.36 16.20
C TYR A 420 10.18 10.76 16.16
N GLU A 421 9.82 11.84 16.83
CA GLU A 421 8.46 12.31 17.01
C GLU A 421 7.76 12.69 15.69
N THR A 422 8.54 13.00 14.65
CA THR A 422 8.04 13.42 13.34
C THR A 422 8.63 12.62 12.17
N ALA A 423 9.37 11.55 12.46
CA ALA A 423 9.98 10.71 11.41
C ALA A 423 8.96 9.83 10.69
N ASN A 424 7.92 9.38 11.40
CA ASN A 424 6.86 8.59 10.80
C ASN A 424 5.95 9.47 9.93
N TYR A 425 5.35 8.88 8.89
CA TYR A 425 4.50 9.57 7.92
C TYR A 425 3.15 8.85 7.77
N SER A 426 2.11 9.59 7.33
CA SER A 426 0.76 9.06 7.22
C SER A 426 0.62 8.09 6.05
N LEU A 427 -0.41 7.22 6.11
CA LEU A 427 -0.78 6.32 5.03
C LEU A 427 -1.16 7.07 3.75
N PHE A 428 -1.70 8.28 3.85
CA PHE A 428 -2.08 9.10 2.71
C PHE A 428 -0.90 9.44 1.79
N ILE A 429 0.34 9.53 2.33
CA ILE A 429 1.56 9.79 1.54
C ILE A 429 2.49 8.59 1.45
N ALA A 430 2.24 7.52 2.20
CA ALA A 430 3.13 6.38 2.30
C ALA A 430 3.41 5.71 0.93
N GLU A 431 2.36 5.53 0.13
CA GLU A 431 2.46 4.85 -1.17
C GLU A 431 3.01 5.73 -2.31
N ILE A 432 3.29 7.00 -2.05
CA ILE A 432 3.79 7.90 -3.11
C ILE A 432 5.20 7.51 -3.52
N ALA A 433 6.07 7.20 -2.55
CA ALA A 433 7.45 6.84 -2.83
C ALA A 433 7.58 5.49 -3.54
N SER A 434 6.84 4.50 -3.07
CA SER A 434 6.80 3.16 -3.64
C SER A 434 6.25 3.17 -5.07
N THR A 435 5.11 3.81 -5.28
CA THR A 435 4.48 3.93 -6.60
C THR A 435 5.29 4.80 -7.57
N ALA A 436 5.99 5.85 -7.08
CA ALA A 436 6.88 6.65 -7.93
C ALA A 436 8.05 5.80 -8.47
N ASN A 437 8.63 4.92 -7.66
CA ASN A 437 9.63 3.97 -8.12
C ASN A 437 9.09 3.03 -9.20
N GLU A 438 7.86 2.52 -9.05
CA GLU A 438 7.20 1.70 -10.09
C GLU A 438 6.98 2.48 -11.39
N VAL A 439 6.56 3.75 -11.31
CA VAL A 439 6.37 4.61 -12.49
C VAL A 439 7.71 4.86 -13.20
N LEU A 440 8.76 5.17 -12.45
CA LEU A 440 10.11 5.35 -12.97
C LEU A 440 10.63 4.06 -13.63
N LEU A 441 10.41 2.90 -12.96
CA LEU A 441 10.77 1.59 -13.49
C LEU A 441 10.04 1.29 -14.80
N SER A 442 8.72 1.49 -14.85
CA SER A 442 7.91 1.25 -16.05
C SER A 442 8.37 2.15 -17.22
N ASN A 443 8.66 3.43 -16.96
CA ASN A 443 9.19 4.32 -17.99
C ASN A 443 10.59 3.89 -18.47
N TYR A 444 11.48 3.51 -17.57
CA TYR A 444 12.80 3.00 -17.91
C TYR A 444 12.70 1.73 -18.77
N MET A 445 11.93 0.74 -18.33
CA MET A 445 11.76 -0.52 -19.06
C MET A 445 11.16 -0.33 -20.45
N ARG A 446 10.19 0.60 -20.60
CA ARG A 446 9.63 0.95 -21.90
C ARG A 446 10.69 1.54 -22.84
N GLY A 447 11.62 2.34 -22.31
CA GLY A 447 12.75 2.89 -23.07
C GLY A 447 13.82 1.85 -23.44
N GLN A 448 13.92 0.74 -22.68
CA GLN A 448 14.88 -0.34 -22.91
C GLN A 448 14.31 -1.51 -23.73
N ALA A 449 13.02 -1.49 -24.07
CA ALA A 449 12.39 -2.57 -24.82
C ALA A 449 13.06 -2.78 -26.18
N ALA A 450 13.62 -3.98 -26.40
CA ALA A 450 14.36 -4.33 -27.59
C ALA A 450 13.45 -4.81 -28.75
N SER A 451 12.22 -5.20 -28.44
CA SER A 451 11.24 -5.67 -29.43
C SER A 451 9.89 -4.95 -29.29
N LYS A 452 9.07 -5.07 -30.34
CA LYS A 452 7.69 -4.60 -30.35
C LYS A 452 6.87 -5.29 -29.22
N GLU A 453 7.05 -6.58 -29.02
CA GLU A 453 6.39 -7.40 -28.03
C GLU A 453 6.75 -6.95 -26.61
N GLU A 454 8.03 -6.72 -26.32
CA GLU A 454 8.47 -6.18 -25.02
C GLU A 454 7.85 -4.82 -24.73
N LYS A 455 7.83 -3.96 -25.75
CA LYS A 455 7.24 -2.63 -25.63
C LYS A 455 5.73 -2.68 -25.38
N LEU A 456 5.01 -3.53 -26.12
CA LEU A 456 3.58 -3.78 -25.91
C LEU A 456 3.30 -4.36 -24.52
N TYR A 457 4.16 -5.24 -24.01
CA TYR A 457 4.05 -5.76 -22.65
C TYR A 457 4.14 -4.63 -21.61
N GLN A 458 5.15 -3.78 -21.69
CA GLN A 458 5.34 -2.67 -20.74
C GLN A 458 4.19 -1.66 -20.79
N LEU A 459 3.69 -1.33 -21.98
CA LEU A 459 2.53 -0.46 -22.15
C LEU A 459 1.26 -1.10 -21.59
N GLY A 460 1.02 -2.38 -21.86
CA GLY A 460 -0.10 -3.14 -21.31
C GLY A 460 -0.07 -3.22 -19.78
N TYR A 461 1.11 -3.46 -19.21
CA TYR A 461 1.32 -3.46 -17.76
C TYR A 461 0.97 -2.10 -17.13
N ALA A 462 1.45 -1.00 -17.73
CA ALA A 462 1.14 0.34 -17.26
C ALA A 462 -0.37 0.67 -17.33
N LEU A 463 -1.06 0.28 -18.42
CA LEU A 463 -2.51 0.45 -18.54
C LEU A 463 -3.27 -0.34 -17.48
N GLU A 464 -2.88 -1.59 -17.23
CA GLU A 464 -3.52 -2.43 -16.23
C GLU A 464 -3.33 -1.88 -14.80
N ARG A 465 -2.16 -1.34 -14.49
CA ARG A 465 -1.90 -0.62 -13.23
C ARG A 465 -2.84 0.57 -13.06
N LEU A 466 -3.01 1.42 -14.08
CA LEU A 466 -3.93 2.55 -14.03
C LEU A 466 -5.38 2.10 -13.89
N ARG A 467 -5.81 1.07 -14.63
CA ARG A 467 -7.15 0.51 -14.48
C ARG A 467 -7.41 0.00 -13.06
N SER A 468 -6.48 -0.77 -12.50
CA SER A 468 -6.66 -1.46 -11.22
C SER A 468 -6.45 -0.54 -10.02
N THR A 469 -5.49 0.39 -10.09
CA THR A 469 -5.08 1.21 -8.93
C THR A 469 -5.76 2.59 -8.94
N PHE A 470 -6.12 3.12 -10.10
CA PHE A 470 -6.83 4.41 -10.19
C PHE A 470 -8.34 4.21 -10.36
N PHE A 471 -8.79 3.67 -11.50
CA PHE A 471 -10.23 3.59 -11.79
C PHE A 471 -10.98 2.61 -10.87
N ARG A 472 -10.47 1.40 -10.69
CA ARG A 472 -11.12 0.41 -9.83
C ARG A 472 -11.18 0.84 -8.36
N GLN A 473 -10.11 1.44 -7.84
CA GLN A 473 -10.10 1.89 -6.46
C GLN A 473 -10.98 3.12 -6.24
N ALA A 474 -11.09 4.01 -7.23
CA ALA A 474 -12.05 5.10 -7.19
C ALA A 474 -13.50 4.59 -7.21
N MET A 475 -13.81 3.55 -8.02
CA MET A 475 -15.12 2.89 -8.01
C MET A 475 -15.44 2.31 -6.63
N PHE A 476 -14.48 1.67 -5.98
CA PHE A 476 -14.65 1.17 -4.62
C PHE A 476 -14.88 2.31 -3.61
N GLY A 477 -14.09 3.37 -3.72
CA GLY A 477 -14.31 4.56 -2.90
C GLY A 477 -15.68 5.19 -3.11
N GLU A 478 -16.16 5.25 -4.34
CA GLU A 478 -17.52 5.73 -4.64
C GLU A 478 -18.61 4.83 -4.04
N PHE A 479 -18.39 3.51 -4.03
CA PHE A 479 -19.29 2.59 -3.33
C PHE A 479 -19.35 2.89 -1.83
N GLU A 480 -18.19 3.12 -1.19
CA GLU A 480 -18.13 3.52 0.22
C GLU A 480 -18.88 4.84 0.47
N LEU A 481 -18.66 5.88 -0.35
CA LEU A 481 -19.40 7.14 -0.24
C LEU A 481 -20.90 6.93 -0.36
N ASN A 482 -21.34 6.20 -1.39
CA ASN A 482 -22.76 6.01 -1.68
C ASN A 482 -23.48 5.23 -0.57
N THR A 483 -22.84 4.23 0.02
CA THR A 483 -23.41 3.45 1.14
C THR A 483 -23.49 4.29 2.42
N HIS A 484 -22.45 5.05 2.76
CA HIS A 484 -22.45 5.93 3.93
C HIS A 484 -23.39 7.11 3.77
N ASP A 485 -23.47 7.72 2.59
CA ASP A 485 -24.42 8.79 2.30
C ASP A 485 -25.87 8.28 2.38
N ALA A 486 -26.14 7.05 1.93
CA ALA A 486 -27.46 6.41 2.05
C ALA A 486 -27.82 6.17 3.54
N ALA A 487 -26.91 5.63 4.33
CA ALA A 487 -27.11 5.45 5.77
C ALA A 487 -27.33 6.78 6.50
N ALA A 488 -26.58 7.83 6.13
CA ALA A 488 -26.75 9.18 6.69
C ALA A 488 -28.13 9.77 6.42
N ARG A 489 -28.76 9.42 5.28
CA ARG A 489 -30.15 9.78 4.95
C ARG A 489 -31.21 8.90 5.64
N GLY A 490 -30.77 7.86 6.40
CA GLY A 490 -31.67 6.92 7.07
C GLY A 490 -32.18 5.78 6.19
N GLU A 491 -31.54 5.54 5.03
CA GLU A 491 -31.86 4.40 4.17
C GLU A 491 -31.40 3.08 4.84
N ALA A 492 -32.23 2.05 4.77
CA ALA A 492 -31.86 0.72 5.24
C ALA A 492 -30.89 0.06 4.24
N LEU A 493 -29.71 -0.31 4.70
CA LEU A 493 -28.71 -1.06 3.93
C LEU A 493 -28.83 -2.55 4.23
N ASN A 494 -29.23 -3.32 3.23
CA ASN A 494 -29.19 -4.79 3.23
C ASN A 494 -28.40 -5.28 2.02
N GLY A 495 -28.18 -6.59 1.91
CA GLY A 495 -27.40 -7.18 0.82
C GLY A 495 -27.89 -6.76 -0.56
N LYS A 496 -29.20 -6.86 -0.79
CA LYS A 496 -29.82 -6.44 -2.06
C LYS A 496 -29.56 -4.98 -2.39
N ARG A 497 -29.73 -4.07 -1.40
CA ARG A 497 -29.48 -2.63 -1.61
C ARG A 497 -28.01 -2.35 -1.94
N MET A 498 -27.08 -3.02 -1.27
CA MET A 498 -25.65 -2.92 -1.57
C MET A 498 -25.31 -3.44 -2.95
N THR A 499 -25.90 -4.58 -3.35
CA THR A 499 -25.77 -5.12 -4.70
C THR A 499 -26.33 -4.15 -5.76
N GLU A 500 -27.46 -3.50 -5.53
CA GLU A 500 -28.02 -2.48 -6.44
C GLU A 500 -27.04 -1.29 -6.61
N ILE A 501 -26.51 -0.75 -5.50
CA ILE A 501 -25.56 0.37 -5.54
C ILE A 501 -24.28 -0.06 -6.29
N TYR A 502 -23.71 -1.22 -5.92
CA TYR A 502 -22.49 -1.70 -6.55
C TYR A 502 -22.68 -2.04 -8.03
N CYS A 503 -23.79 -2.68 -8.39
CA CYS A 503 -24.11 -3.04 -9.75
C CYS A 503 -24.19 -1.83 -10.68
N LYS A 504 -24.82 -0.74 -10.20
CA LYS A 504 -24.85 0.51 -10.94
C LYS A 504 -23.46 1.03 -11.25
N LEU A 505 -22.59 1.10 -10.24
CA LEU A 505 -21.21 1.54 -10.39
C LEU A 505 -20.42 0.61 -11.33
N LEU A 506 -20.53 -0.69 -11.11
CA LEU A 506 -19.84 -1.67 -11.95
C LEU A 506 -20.22 -1.51 -13.44
N LYS A 507 -21.50 -1.32 -13.73
CA LYS A 507 -22.01 -1.09 -15.10
C LYS A 507 -21.54 0.24 -15.67
N ASP A 508 -21.62 1.33 -14.89
CA ASP A 508 -21.22 2.66 -15.34
C ASP A 508 -19.71 2.69 -15.68
N TYR A 509 -18.87 2.19 -14.77
CA TYR A 509 -17.41 2.16 -14.96
C TYR A 509 -16.96 1.28 -16.14
N HIS A 510 -17.70 0.23 -16.44
CA HIS A 510 -17.35 -0.70 -17.53
C HIS A 510 -18.13 -0.45 -18.83
N GLY A 511 -19.00 0.56 -18.86
CA GLY A 511 -19.72 0.96 -20.07
C GLY A 511 -20.73 -0.07 -20.56
N ASP A 512 -21.40 -0.79 -19.65
CA ASP A 512 -22.39 -1.83 -19.99
C ASP A 512 -23.51 -1.28 -20.88
N ALA A 513 -24.11 -0.15 -20.52
CA ALA A 513 -25.17 0.50 -21.31
C ALA A 513 -24.69 0.96 -22.71
N ALA A 514 -23.39 1.24 -22.87
CA ALA A 514 -22.78 1.61 -24.15
C ALA A 514 -22.25 0.39 -24.93
N GLY A 515 -22.51 -0.83 -24.46
CA GLY A 515 -22.05 -2.07 -25.08
C GLY A 515 -20.54 -2.25 -25.11
N VAL A 516 -19.81 -1.59 -24.18
CA VAL A 516 -18.35 -1.70 -24.09
C VAL A 516 -17.96 -3.03 -23.42
N MET A 517 -18.60 -3.34 -22.28
CA MET A 517 -18.39 -4.60 -21.57
C MET A 517 -19.71 -5.07 -20.96
N LYS A 518 -20.04 -6.34 -21.12
CA LYS A 518 -21.22 -6.94 -20.51
C LYS A 518 -20.97 -7.33 -19.06
N ILE A 519 -21.89 -6.90 -18.18
CA ILE A 519 -21.86 -7.21 -16.75
C ILE A 519 -22.99 -8.18 -16.44
N ASP A 520 -22.65 -9.42 -16.14
CA ASP A 520 -23.64 -10.41 -15.70
C ASP A 520 -24.11 -10.07 -14.27
N PRO A 521 -25.41 -10.23 -13.95
CA PRO A 521 -25.97 -9.84 -12.65
C PRO A 521 -25.27 -10.49 -11.44
N ALA A 522 -24.79 -11.72 -11.57
CA ALA A 522 -24.08 -12.42 -10.51
C ALA A 522 -22.80 -11.69 -10.06
N TYR A 523 -22.14 -10.97 -10.96
CA TYR A 523 -20.88 -10.28 -10.64
C TYR A 523 -21.11 -8.97 -9.86
N CYS A 524 -22.36 -8.48 -9.80
CA CYS A 524 -22.76 -7.34 -8.99
C CYS A 524 -22.57 -7.56 -7.49
N GLN A 525 -22.37 -8.81 -7.07
CA GLN A 525 -22.09 -9.19 -5.67
C GLN A 525 -20.61 -9.10 -5.29
N GLU A 526 -19.76 -8.58 -6.17
CA GLU A 526 -18.33 -8.43 -5.94
C GLU A 526 -18.00 -7.60 -4.67
N TRP A 527 -18.88 -6.68 -4.27
CA TRP A 527 -18.69 -5.92 -3.03
C TRP A 527 -18.50 -6.82 -1.80
N ALA A 528 -19.17 -7.98 -1.73
CA ALA A 528 -19.05 -8.94 -0.64
C ALA A 528 -17.68 -9.64 -0.59
N PHE A 529 -17.00 -9.72 -1.75
CA PHE A 529 -15.65 -10.24 -1.86
C PHE A 529 -14.59 -9.30 -1.28
N ILE A 530 -14.80 -7.97 -1.32
CA ILE A 530 -13.79 -6.97 -1.00
C ILE A 530 -13.65 -6.74 0.51
N PRO A 531 -12.59 -7.23 1.17
CA PRO A 531 -12.42 -7.10 2.62
C PRO A 531 -12.16 -5.66 3.05
N HIS A 532 -11.66 -4.81 2.15
CA HIS A 532 -11.29 -3.43 2.43
C HIS A 532 -12.48 -2.58 2.86
N PHE A 533 -13.71 -2.90 2.45
CA PHE A 533 -14.90 -2.15 2.87
C PHE A 533 -15.21 -2.26 4.38
N TYR A 534 -14.58 -3.21 5.07
CA TYR A 534 -14.62 -3.31 6.54
C TYR A 534 -13.55 -2.43 7.23
N ARG A 535 -12.76 -1.68 6.43
CA ARG A 535 -11.86 -0.61 6.86
C ARG A 535 -12.23 0.67 6.11
N PRO A 536 -13.22 1.43 6.58
CA PRO A 536 -13.87 2.49 5.82
C PRO A 536 -12.92 3.57 5.33
N PHE A 537 -13.18 4.03 4.12
CA PHE A 537 -12.44 5.12 3.47
C PHE A 537 -10.92 4.90 3.37
N TYR A 538 -10.53 3.64 3.17
CA TYR A 538 -9.13 3.28 2.97
C TYR A 538 -8.75 3.25 1.48
N VAL A 539 -9.61 2.67 0.62
CA VAL A 539 -9.26 2.31 -0.76
C VAL A 539 -9.02 3.50 -1.69
N TYR A 540 -9.63 4.67 -1.42
CA TYR A 540 -9.38 5.87 -2.23
C TYR A 540 -7.90 6.29 -2.21
N GLN A 541 -7.17 5.94 -1.16
CA GLN A 541 -5.75 6.28 -0.99
C GLN A 541 -4.87 5.63 -2.06
N TYR A 542 -5.27 4.49 -2.62
CA TYR A 542 -4.57 3.90 -3.76
C TYR A 542 -4.65 4.81 -5.00
N ALA A 543 -5.83 5.36 -5.28
CA ALA A 543 -6.04 6.26 -6.42
C ALA A 543 -5.33 7.61 -6.22
N THR A 544 -5.38 8.18 -5.01
CA THR A 544 -4.64 9.43 -4.71
C THR A 544 -3.15 9.22 -4.74
N SER A 545 -2.64 8.10 -4.23
CA SER A 545 -1.21 7.80 -4.22
C SER A 545 -0.64 7.60 -5.62
N VAL A 546 -1.31 6.84 -6.50
CA VAL A 546 -0.85 6.69 -7.89
C VAL A 546 -0.93 8.01 -8.66
N THR A 547 -1.92 8.85 -8.35
CA THR A 547 -2.03 10.20 -8.93
C THR A 547 -0.84 11.07 -8.54
N ALA A 548 -0.51 11.11 -7.25
CA ALA A 548 0.62 11.88 -6.73
C ALA A 548 1.96 11.34 -7.24
N ALA A 549 2.13 10.01 -7.24
CA ALA A 549 3.33 9.36 -7.74
C ALA A 549 3.59 9.65 -9.23
N LEU A 550 2.54 9.60 -10.06
CA LEU A 550 2.64 9.97 -11.47
C LEU A 550 3.03 11.43 -11.65
N HIS A 551 2.39 12.34 -10.91
CA HIS A 551 2.74 13.76 -10.96
C HIS A 551 4.23 14.00 -10.69
N PHE A 552 4.75 13.49 -9.57
CA PHE A 552 6.15 13.67 -9.23
C PHE A 552 7.10 12.98 -10.20
N ALA A 553 6.83 11.72 -10.56
CA ALA A 553 7.69 10.96 -11.46
C ALA A 553 7.75 11.59 -12.86
N GLU A 554 6.63 12.03 -13.43
CA GLU A 554 6.60 12.66 -14.75
C GLU A 554 7.29 14.04 -14.74
N ASP A 555 7.09 14.83 -13.69
CA ASP A 555 7.76 16.13 -13.56
C ASP A 555 9.29 15.98 -13.41
N ILE A 556 9.74 14.95 -12.70
CA ILE A 556 11.17 14.60 -12.57
C ILE A 556 11.74 14.13 -13.91
N LEU A 557 11.05 13.22 -14.61
CA LEU A 557 11.46 12.72 -15.93
C LEU A 557 11.50 13.83 -16.99
N ALA A 558 10.59 14.80 -16.89
CA ALA A 558 10.56 15.99 -17.73
C ALA A 558 11.59 17.05 -17.33
N ALA A 559 12.43 16.79 -16.33
CA ALA A 559 13.43 17.70 -15.78
C ALA A 559 12.86 19.09 -15.43
N LYS A 560 11.60 19.15 -14.94
CA LYS A 560 11.00 20.43 -14.52
C LYS A 560 11.80 21.04 -13.37
N PRO A 561 12.04 22.36 -13.40
CA PRO A 561 12.80 23.03 -12.35
C PRO A 561 12.23 22.77 -10.94
N GLY A 562 13.06 22.28 -10.02
CA GLY A 562 12.69 22.03 -8.63
C GLY A 562 11.86 20.76 -8.37
N ALA A 563 11.39 20.04 -9.40
CA ALA A 563 10.53 18.85 -9.23
C ALA A 563 11.18 17.78 -8.36
N ARG A 564 12.42 17.39 -8.67
CA ARG A 564 13.17 16.42 -7.86
C ARG A 564 13.34 16.88 -6.43
N ASP A 565 13.78 18.12 -6.22
CA ASP A 565 14.07 18.63 -4.89
C ASP A 565 12.80 18.74 -4.03
N ASN A 566 11.67 19.12 -4.62
CA ASN A 566 10.37 19.15 -3.93
C ASN A 566 9.92 17.75 -3.54
N TYR A 567 10.08 16.77 -4.43
CA TYR A 567 9.79 15.38 -4.14
C TYR A 567 10.66 14.82 -3.01
N LEU A 568 11.98 15.01 -3.07
CA LEU A 568 12.89 14.54 -2.03
C LEU A 568 12.66 15.24 -0.68
N LYS A 569 12.27 16.53 -0.68
CA LYS A 569 11.84 17.24 0.54
C LYS A 569 10.54 16.67 1.10
N LEU A 570 9.59 16.28 0.25
CA LEU A 570 8.37 15.60 0.71
C LEU A 570 8.74 14.31 1.47
N LEU A 571 9.58 13.45 0.90
CA LEU A 571 10.01 12.20 1.53
C LEU A 571 10.77 12.45 2.85
N ALA A 572 11.65 13.45 2.87
CA ALA A 572 12.42 13.80 4.07
C ALA A 572 11.58 14.50 5.16
N GLY A 573 10.38 14.96 4.80
CA GLY A 573 9.49 15.70 5.70
C GLY A 573 8.84 14.85 6.79
N GLY A 574 8.71 13.54 6.57
CA GLY A 574 8.02 12.65 7.51
C GLY A 574 6.62 13.17 7.86
N GLY A 575 6.26 13.11 9.14
CA GLY A 575 5.02 13.67 9.72
C GLY A 575 5.20 15.03 10.39
N SER A 576 6.16 15.84 9.94
CA SER A 576 6.41 17.18 10.52
C SER A 576 5.33 18.20 10.25
N VAL A 577 4.45 17.94 9.28
CA VAL A 577 3.24 18.70 8.95
C VAL A 577 2.15 17.74 8.49
N ALA A 578 0.89 18.21 8.50
CA ALA A 578 -0.24 17.42 8.00
C ALA A 578 -0.01 16.95 6.55
N PRO A 579 -0.39 15.70 6.19
CA PRO A 579 -0.01 15.07 4.92
C PRO A 579 -0.52 15.80 3.68
N TYR A 580 -1.75 16.32 3.71
CA TYR A 580 -2.27 17.13 2.61
C TYR A 580 -1.47 18.43 2.43
N GLN A 581 -1.07 19.09 3.53
CA GLN A 581 -0.23 20.27 3.48
C GLN A 581 1.19 19.96 2.99
N ALA A 582 1.74 18.78 3.33
CA ALA A 582 3.02 18.32 2.81
C ALA A 582 3.00 18.21 1.27
N LEU A 583 1.92 17.66 0.70
CA LEU A 583 1.75 17.59 -0.76
C LEU A 583 1.63 18.99 -1.39
N LYS A 584 0.86 19.89 -0.78
CA LYS A 584 0.75 21.29 -1.27
C LYS A 584 2.09 22.01 -1.24
N ASN A 585 2.89 21.82 -0.20
CA ASN A 585 4.23 22.39 -0.09
C ASN A 585 5.17 21.82 -1.15
N ALA A 586 4.94 20.59 -1.60
CA ALA A 586 5.67 19.95 -2.70
C ALA A 586 5.15 20.34 -4.11
N GLY A 587 4.10 21.19 -4.19
CA GLY A 587 3.54 21.69 -5.44
C GLY A 587 2.30 20.92 -5.95
N LEU A 588 1.74 20.00 -5.16
CA LEU A 588 0.60 19.17 -5.58
C LEU A 588 -0.64 19.43 -4.72
N ASP A 589 -1.69 19.96 -5.32
CA ASP A 589 -3.00 20.13 -4.68
C ASP A 589 -3.98 19.03 -5.11
N MET A 590 -4.16 18.03 -4.25
CA MET A 590 -5.06 16.89 -4.50
C MET A 590 -6.56 17.23 -4.39
N ALA A 591 -6.93 18.42 -3.92
CA ALA A 591 -8.32 18.90 -3.97
C ALA A 591 -8.66 19.53 -5.34
N SER A 592 -7.67 19.76 -6.21
CA SER A 592 -7.87 20.29 -7.56
C SER A 592 -8.11 19.18 -8.59
N PRO A 593 -8.82 19.45 -9.70
CA PRO A 593 -9.04 18.48 -10.78
C PRO A 593 -7.78 18.06 -11.53
N ALA A 594 -6.81 18.98 -11.68
CA ALA A 594 -5.69 18.84 -12.60
C ALA A 594 -4.86 17.56 -12.42
N PRO A 595 -4.51 17.10 -11.19
CA PRO A 595 -3.74 15.87 -11.02
C PRO A 595 -4.44 14.62 -11.57
N TYR A 596 -5.75 14.51 -11.33
CA TYR A 596 -6.55 13.37 -11.80
C TYR A 596 -6.74 13.38 -13.32
N GLN A 597 -6.95 14.56 -13.91
CA GLN A 597 -7.00 14.73 -15.37
C GLN A 597 -5.67 14.35 -16.04
N ALA A 598 -4.53 14.60 -15.38
CA ALA A 598 -3.23 14.17 -15.87
C ALA A 598 -3.11 12.64 -15.93
N VAL A 599 -3.64 11.91 -14.94
CA VAL A 599 -3.68 10.43 -14.97
C VAL A 599 -4.50 9.92 -16.15
N VAL A 600 -5.68 10.50 -16.40
CA VAL A 600 -6.54 10.13 -17.53
C VAL A 600 -5.82 10.39 -18.86
N LYS A 601 -5.21 11.58 -19.02
CA LYS A 601 -4.42 11.93 -20.20
C LYS A 601 -3.23 10.98 -20.40
N ARG A 602 -2.57 10.58 -19.31
CA ARG A 602 -1.48 9.61 -19.39
C ARG A 602 -1.94 8.26 -19.93
N MET A 603 -3.11 7.78 -19.46
CA MET A 603 -3.70 6.54 -19.97
C MET A 603 -4.01 6.63 -21.46
N ASP A 604 -4.56 7.74 -21.95
CA ASP A 604 -4.81 7.97 -23.38
C ASP A 604 -3.50 7.95 -24.17
N SER A 605 -2.46 8.64 -23.70
CA SER A 605 -1.14 8.66 -24.37
C SER A 605 -0.50 7.27 -24.48
N ILE A 606 -0.65 6.42 -23.45
CA ILE A 606 -0.16 5.03 -23.49
C ILE A 606 -0.93 4.23 -24.55
N MET A 607 -2.25 4.41 -24.64
CA MET A 607 -3.07 3.75 -25.66
C MET A 607 -2.73 4.20 -27.08
N ASP A 608 -2.48 5.51 -27.29
CA ASP A 608 -2.05 6.04 -28.59
C ASP A 608 -0.77 5.36 -29.06
N GLU A 609 0.23 5.23 -28.16
CA GLU A 609 1.49 4.56 -28.47
C GLU A 609 1.29 3.06 -28.78
N MET A 610 0.42 2.40 -27.99
CA MET A 610 0.11 0.98 -28.18
C MET A 610 -0.61 0.72 -29.49
N GLU A 611 -1.59 1.54 -29.83
CA GLU A 611 -2.33 1.46 -31.11
C GLU A 611 -1.42 1.71 -32.32
N ALA A 612 -0.50 2.69 -32.21
CA ALA A 612 0.49 2.97 -33.25
C ALA A 612 1.43 1.75 -33.47
N LEU A 613 1.89 1.10 -32.39
CA LEU A 613 2.69 -0.11 -32.49
C LEU A 613 1.92 -1.27 -33.11
N LEU A 614 0.64 -1.44 -32.76
CA LEU A 614 -0.20 -2.51 -33.32
C LEU A 614 -0.48 -2.29 -34.81
N ALA A 615 -0.56 -1.04 -35.29
CA ALA A 615 -0.76 -0.67 -36.69
C ALA A 615 0.52 -0.82 -37.52
N ALA A 616 1.69 -0.66 -36.93
CA ALA A 616 2.98 -0.85 -37.60
C ALA A 616 3.17 -2.33 -37.97
N LYS A 617 3.40 -2.61 -39.30
CA LYS A 617 3.62 -3.95 -39.88
C LYS A 617 4.94 -4.54 -39.44
#